data_0d6215f55a4b51b66158d7f2720ded57
#
_entry.id   0d6215f55a4b51b66158d7f2720ded57
#
_cell.length_a   1.000
_cell.length_b   1.000
_cell.length_c   1.000
_cell.angle_alpha   90.00
_cell.angle_beta   90.00
_cell.angle_gamma   90.00
#
_symmetry.space_group_name_H-M   'P 1'
#
loop_
_entity.id
_entity.type
_entity.pdbx_description
1 polymer ?
#
loop_
_entity_poly.entity_id
_entity_poly.type
_entity_poly.pdbx_seq_one_letter_code
_entity_poly.pdbx_strand_id
1 'polypeptide(L)'
;FNAFISMFGATLPGVRAVIEVAEKPAELARIATAVAAKNGNIVSVVTADGSDVSKRIITVKIGNLSKETVEEIIRQENVKILDIREKK
;
A
#
# COMPACT_ATOMS: atom_id res chain seq x y z
N PHE A 1 -3.49 9.20 16.54
CA PHE A 1 -2.67 9.87 15.51
C PHE A 1 -2.74 9.15 14.18
N ASN A 2 -2.50 7.83 14.19
CA ASN A 2 -2.59 7.05 12.94
C ASN A 2 -3.99 7.09 12.35
N ALA A 3 -5.02 7.11 13.19
CA ALA A 3 -6.40 7.23 12.73
C ALA A 3 -6.63 8.55 12.00
N PHE A 4 -6.02 9.64 12.49
CA PHE A 4 -6.12 10.94 11.85
C PHE A 4 -5.51 10.92 10.46
N ILE A 5 -4.32 10.32 10.31
CA ILE A 5 -3.65 10.20 9.02
C ILE A 5 -4.51 9.36 8.07
N SER A 6 -5.06 8.25 8.56
CA SER A 6 -5.94 7.41 7.74
C SER A 6 -7.16 8.16 7.24
N MET A 7 -7.75 9.02 8.09
CA MET A 7 -8.91 9.81 7.69
C MET A 7 -8.57 10.77 6.57
N PHE A 8 -7.43 11.44 6.63
CA PHE A 8 -6.98 12.29 5.54
C PHE A 8 -6.82 11.49 4.25
N GLY A 9 -6.13 10.37 4.33
CA GLY A 9 -5.94 9.52 3.16
C GLY A 9 -7.25 9.03 2.57
N ALA A 10 -8.23 8.74 3.43
CA ALA A 10 -9.52 8.20 2.99
C ALA A 10 -10.36 9.21 2.21
N THR A 11 -10.15 10.51 2.41
CA THR A 11 -10.93 11.53 1.71
C THR A 11 -10.38 11.90 0.33
N LEU A 12 -9.15 11.50 0.04
CA LEU A 12 -8.51 11.86 -1.22
C LEU A 12 -8.72 10.76 -2.27
N PRO A 13 -8.80 11.12 -3.57
CA PRO A 13 -8.85 10.11 -4.63
C PRO A 13 -7.57 9.29 -4.65
N GLY A 14 -7.68 8.05 -5.07
CA GLY A 14 -6.50 7.20 -5.18
C GLY A 14 -6.86 5.73 -5.12
N VAL A 15 -5.83 4.90 -5.19
CA VAL A 15 -5.96 3.45 -5.12
C VAL A 15 -5.55 2.98 -3.73
N ARG A 16 -6.44 2.26 -3.08
CA ARG A 16 -6.18 1.68 -1.77
C ARG A 16 -5.85 0.21 -1.94
N ALA A 17 -4.65 -0.17 -1.55
CA ALA A 17 -4.21 -1.55 -1.62
C ALA A 17 -3.92 -2.07 -0.21
N VAL A 18 -4.44 -3.25 0.10
CA VAL A 18 -4.16 -3.96 1.34
C VAL A 18 -3.31 -5.16 0.97
N ILE A 19 -2.09 -5.21 1.47
CA ILE A 19 -1.14 -6.26 1.11
C ILE A 19 -0.58 -6.92 2.37
N GLU A 20 -0.17 -8.18 2.22
CA GLU A 20 0.50 -8.90 3.29
C GLU A 20 1.94 -9.17 2.86
N VAL A 21 2.88 -8.76 3.70
CA VAL A 21 4.31 -8.88 3.42
C VAL A 21 5.00 -9.61 4.56
N ALA A 22 6.23 -10.05 4.32
CA ALA A 22 7.05 -10.65 5.37
C ALA A 22 7.42 -9.58 6.40
N GLU A 23 7.46 -9.98 7.67
CA GLU A 23 7.86 -9.08 8.76
C GLU A 23 9.38 -9.02 8.81
N LYS A 24 9.97 -8.16 7.99
CA LYS A 24 11.41 -7.95 7.95
C LYS A 24 11.70 -6.53 7.45
N PRO A 25 12.91 -6.02 7.73
CA PRO A 25 13.27 -4.67 7.30
C PRO A 25 13.16 -4.48 5.79
N ALA A 26 12.90 -3.24 5.39
CA ALA A 26 12.90 -2.80 4.00
C ALA A 26 11.71 -3.23 3.14
N GLU A 27 10.74 -3.99 3.68
CA GLU A 27 9.57 -4.38 2.87
C GLU A 27 8.75 -3.16 2.44
N LEU A 28 8.44 -2.26 3.37
CA LEU A 28 7.71 -1.04 3.04
C LEU A 28 8.52 -0.14 2.12
N ALA A 29 9.83 -0.02 2.37
CA ALA A 29 10.70 0.82 1.54
C ALA A 29 10.73 0.31 0.09
N ARG A 30 10.74 -1.00 -0.10
CA ARG A 30 10.74 -1.61 -1.42
C ARG A 30 9.47 -1.26 -2.20
N ILE A 31 8.31 -1.37 -1.53
CA ILE A 31 7.03 -1.01 -2.13
C ILE A 31 6.99 0.49 -2.45
N ALA A 32 7.43 1.32 -1.52
CA ALA A 32 7.44 2.77 -1.71
C ALA A 32 8.33 3.17 -2.89
N THR A 33 9.49 2.54 -3.03
CA THR A 33 10.41 2.81 -4.13
C THR A 33 9.78 2.43 -5.46
N ALA A 34 9.11 1.26 -5.52
CA ALA A 34 8.46 0.81 -6.75
C ALA A 34 7.33 1.76 -7.17
N VAL A 35 6.56 2.27 -6.20
CA VAL A 35 5.50 3.25 -6.47
C VAL A 35 6.09 4.56 -6.99
N ALA A 36 7.14 5.05 -6.34
CA ALA A 36 7.78 6.31 -6.73
C ALA A 36 8.38 6.21 -8.14
N ALA A 37 8.90 5.05 -8.52
CA ALA A 37 9.48 4.84 -9.85
C ALA A 37 8.46 5.03 -10.97
N LYS A 38 7.16 4.91 -10.67
CA LYS A 38 6.07 5.12 -11.61
C LYS A 38 5.37 6.46 -11.41
N ASN A 39 6.00 7.36 -10.66
CA ASN A 39 5.44 8.69 -10.33
C ASN A 39 4.19 8.61 -9.45
N GLY A 40 4.03 7.53 -8.71
CA GLY A 40 2.95 7.42 -7.75
C GLY A 40 3.26 8.21 -6.50
N ASN A 41 2.20 8.65 -5.83
CA ASN A 41 2.32 9.38 -4.58
C ASN A 41 1.66 8.58 -3.46
N ILE A 42 2.41 8.27 -2.41
CA ILE A 42 1.84 7.58 -1.27
C ILE A 42 1.16 8.61 -0.37
N VAL A 43 -0.16 8.50 -0.29
CA VAL A 43 -1.00 9.44 0.45
C VAL A 43 -1.13 9.03 1.92
N SER A 44 -1.25 7.74 2.18
CA SER A 44 -1.30 7.25 3.56
C SER A 44 -0.79 5.82 3.64
N VAL A 45 -0.27 5.46 4.81
CA VAL A 45 0.21 4.09 5.09
C VAL A 45 -0.25 3.74 6.50
N VAL A 46 -0.85 2.56 6.63
CA VAL A 46 -1.22 1.99 7.93
C VAL A 46 -0.69 0.57 7.96
N THR A 47 -0.02 0.20 9.05
CA THR A 47 0.49 -1.15 9.19
C THR A 47 -0.21 -1.85 10.35
N ALA A 48 -0.38 -3.15 10.24
CA ALA A 48 -1.05 -3.97 11.25
C ALA A 48 -0.39 -5.36 11.29
N ASP A 49 -0.70 -6.12 12.34
CA ASP A 49 -0.23 -7.49 12.44
C ASP A 49 -0.82 -8.32 11.31
N GLY A 50 0.00 -9.22 10.76
CA GLY A 50 -0.45 -10.12 9.72
C GLY A 50 -1.09 -11.39 10.27
N SER A 51 -1.18 -12.41 9.42
CA SER A 51 -1.79 -13.69 9.79
C SER A 51 -1.00 -14.42 10.86
N ASP A 52 0.29 -14.13 11.00
CA ASP A 52 1.12 -14.63 12.10
C ASP A 52 2.27 -13.65 12.34
N VAL A 53 3.14 -13.96 13.31
CA VAL A 53 4.21 -13.05 13.72
C VAL A 53 5.24 -12.79 12.63
N SER A 54 5.29 -13.65 11.61
CA SER A 54 6.23 -13.48 10.49
C SER A 54 5.66 -12.62 9.37
N LYS A 55 4.43 -12.14 9.51
CA LYS A 55 3.72 -11.39 8.48
C LYS A 55 3.26 -10.04 9.01
N ARG A 56 3.12 -9.10 8.08
CA ARG A 56 2.57 -7.78 8.38
C ARG A 56 1.62 -7.36 7.28
N ILE A 57 0.52 -6.73 7.68
CA ILE A 57 -0.46 -6.19 6.74
C ILE A 57 -0.17 -4.71 6.57
N ILE A 58 -0.05 -4.26 5.33
CA ILE A 58 0.16 -2.86 5.00
C ILE A 58 -1.02 -2.40 4.17
N THR A 59 -1.69 -1.33 4.61
CA THR A 59 -2.70 -0.65 3.81
C THR A 59 -2.07 0.63 3.31
N VAL A 60 -1.95 0.75 1.99
CA VAL A 60 -1.34 1.93 1.38
C VAL A 60 -2.33 2.55 0.43
N LYS A 61 -2.44 3.88 0.48
CA LYS A 61 -3.24 4.65 -0.48
C LYS A 61 -2.29 5.39 -1.40
N ILE A 62 -2.46 5.17 -2.70
CA ILE A 62 -1.57 5.68 -3.72
C ILE A 62 -2.35 6.58 -4.66
N GLY A 63 -1.92 7.84 -4.77
CA GLY A 63 -2.47 8.77 -5.74
C GLY A 63 -1.65 8.79 -7.02
N ASN A 64 -2.22 9.38 -8.05
CA ASN A 64 -1.56 9.63 -9.33
C ASN A 64 -1.30 8.38 -10.18
N LEU A 65 -1.86 7.23 -9.82
CA LEU A 65 -1.74 5.99 -10.60
C LEU A 65 -3.11 5.33 -10.70
N SER A 66 -3.31 4.56 -11.78
CA SER A 66 -4.52 3.76 -11.94
C SER A 66 -4.45 2.51 -11.07
N LYS A 67 -5.62 1.91 -10.82
CA LYS A 67 -5.69 0.65 -10.10
C LYS A 67 -4.85 -0.44 -10.78
N GLU A 68 -4.92 -0.52 -12.10
CA GLU A 68 -4.19 -1.52 -12.88
C GLU A 68 -2.68 -1.35 -12.73
N THR A 69 -2.21 -0.11 -12.73
CA THR A 69 -0.78 0.16 -12.55
C THR A 69 -0.33 -0.22 -11.14
N VAL A 70 -1.10 0.11 -10.13
CA VAL A 70 -0.78 -0.23 -8.74
C VAL A 70 -0.74 -1.74 -8.57
N GLU A 71 -1.72 -2.45 -9.13
CA GLU A 71 -1.78 -3.90 -9.07
C GLU A 71 -0.56 -4.54 -9.70
N GLU A 72 -0.13 -4.03 -10.85
CA GLU A 72 1.05 -4.54 -11.54
C GLU A 72 2.32 -4.31 -10.70
N ILE A 73 2.47 -3.13 -10.13
CA ILE A 73 3.62 -2.81 -9.28
C ILE A 73 3.72 -3.80 -8.12
N ILE A 74 2.61 -4.03 -7.44
CA ILE A 74 2.58 -4.91 -6.28
C ILE A 74 2.89 -6.35 -6.67
N ARG A 75 2.33 -6.81 -7.80
CA ARG A 75 2.60 -8.16 -8.28
C ARG A 75 4.08 -8.38 -8.58
N GLN A 76 4.74 -7.38 -9.13
CA GLN A 76 6.18 -7.48 -9.44
C GLN A 76 7.03 -7.59 -8.18
N GLU A 77 6.52 -7.12 -7.04
CA GLU A 77 7.23 -7.22 -5.78
C GLU A 77 6.99 -8.53 -5.03
N ASN A 78 6.20 -9.43 -5.61
CA ASN A 78 5.93 -10.76 -5.04
C ASN A 78 5.28 -10.72 -3.66
N VAL A 79 4.39 -9.75 -3.42
CA VAL A 79 3.64 -9.69 -2.18
C VAL A 79 2.19 -10.09 -2.42
N LYS A 80 1.53 -10.55 -1.38
CA LYS A 80 0.14 -11.00 -1.48
C LYS A 80 -0.80 -9.81 -1.41
N ILE A 81 -1.68 -9.68 -2.40
CA ILE A 81 -2.72 -8.65 -2.41
C ILE A 81 -3.95 -9.21 -1.70
N LEU A 82 -4.36 -8.57 -0.61
CA LEU A 82 -5.57 -8.97 0.12
C LEU A 82 -6.79 -8.23 -0.41
N ASP A 83 -6.62 -6.98 -0.83
CA ASP A 83 -7.71 -6.18 -1.39
C ASP A 83 -7.10 -5.02 -2.15
N ILE A 84 -7.80 -4.55 -3.18
CA ILE A 84 -7.39 -3.36 -3.92
C ILE A 84 -8.63 -2.67 -4.47
N ARG A 85 -8.76 -1.37 -4.20
CA ARG A 85 -9.92 -0.57 -4.61
C ARG A 85 -9.48 0.80 -5.07
N GLU A 86 -10.24 1.37 -5.97
CA GLU A 86 -9.98 2.71 -6.48
C GLU A 86 -11.11 3.64 -6.06
N LYS A 87 -10.73 4.79 -5.48
CA LYS A 87 -11.67 5.87 -5.15
C LYS A 87 -11.45 7.00 -6.15
N LYS A 88 -12.49 7.40 -6.83
CA LYS A 88 -12.45 8.47 -7.83
C LYS A 88 -12.86 9.82 -7.29
#